data_ce3121e28e40157e708647a6d6511e45
#
_entry.id   ce3121e28e40157e708647a6d6511e45
#
_cell.length_a   1.000
_cell.length_b   1.000
_cell.length_c   1.000
_cell.angle_alpha   90.00
_cell.angle_beta   90.00
_cell.angle_gamma   90.00
#
_symmetry.space_group_name_H-M   'P 1'
#
loop_
_entity.id
_entity.type
_entity.pdbx_description
1 polymer ?
#
loop_
_entity_poly.entity_id
_entity_poly.type
_entity_poly.pdbx_seq_one_letter_code
_entity_poly.pdbx_strand_id
1 'polypeptide(L)'
;MSEETKVKALEKLDKISVKIGYPDKWEDYSTLIINENDSLYAQMESVSKWVYQRDLKKVGKPVDKTEWFMNAHEINAYYSPTQNEIVFPAGILQFPFYDLKNSGPGVNFGGIGVVIGHEITHGFDVAGASFDGDGNVKNWWSARDKEKFDIVTKKLSQEFSKYSVAPNIFVNGEFTLTENIADLGGVNIAFDALKMYLNDHPERNVIIDGYKQNQLFFMSFARIWHQKTTDEYLKNLVKTDSHSPSYFRVNGTLINVDGFHNTFNTKQGDKLYKEFKNRIRIW
;
A
#
# COMPACT_ATOMS: atom_id res chain seq x y z
N MET A 1 12.51 13.05 -12.38
CA MET A 1 13.51 11.96 -12.43
C MET A 1 14.28 12.13 -13.72
N SER A 2 15.62 11.97 -13.70
CA SER A 2 16.45 11.95 -14.91
C SER A 2 16.23 10.68 -15.72
N GLU A 3 16.56 10.68 -17.01
CA GLU A 3 16.43 9.48 -17.85
C GLU A 3 17.27 8.30 -17.33
N GLU A 4 18.45 8.56 -16.78
CA GLU A 4 19.30 7.52 -16.19
C GLU A 4 18.59 6.81 -15.01
N THR A 5 18.04 7.56 -14.07
CA THR A 5 17.31 6.99 -12.92
C THR A 5 16.00 6.35 -13.36
N LYS A 6 15.31 6.92 -14.36
CA LYS A 6 14.07 6.38 -14.91
C LYS A 6 14.24 5.01 -15.55
N VAL A 7 15.32 4.81 -16.32
CA VAL A 7 15.64 3.49 -16.91
C VAL A 7 15.77 2.44 -15.80
N LYS A 8 16.53 2.73 -14.75
CA LYS A 8 16.71 1.81 -13.62
C LYS A 8 15.40 1.56 -12.84
N ALA A 9 14.55 2.59 -12.72
CA ALA A 9 13.24 2.44 -12.12
C ALA A 9 12.33 1.51 -12.95
N LEU A 10 12.34 1.66 -14.27
CA LEU A 10 11.59 0.78 -15.18
C LEU A 10 12.14 -0.65 -15.17
N GLU A 11 13.47 -0.84 -15.17
CA GLU A 11 14.07 -2.16 -14.99
C GLU A 11 13.65 -2.84 -13.70
N LYS A 12 13.54 -2.09 -12.59
CA LYS A 12 13.04 -2.60 -11.32
C LYS A 12 11.56 -2.96 -11.40
N LEU A 13 10.74 -2.09 -12.01
CA LEU A 13 9.31 -2.33 -12.22
C LEU A 13 9.06 -3.59 -13.03
N ASP A 14 9.78 -3.77 -14.13
CA ASP A 14 9.66 -4.95 -15.01
C ASP A 14 10.03 -6.27 -14.31
N LYS A 15 10.86 -6.18 -13.28
CA LYS A 15 11.26 -7.33 -12.45
C LYS A 15 10.33 -7.63 -11.28
N ILE A 16 9.31 -6.82 -11.04
CA ILE A 16 8.35 -7.10 -9.97
C ILE A 16 7.61 -8.40 -10.28
N SER A 17 7.73 -9.39 -9.39
CA SER A 17 6.89 -10.59 -9.45
C SER A 17 5.56 -10.37 -8.74
N VAL A 18 4.51 -11.04 -9.23
CA VAL A 18 3.14 -10.89 -8.73
C VAL A 18 2.63 -12.24 -8.25
N LYS A 19 2.10 -12.25 -7.03
CA LYS A 19 1.45 -13.42 -6.42
C LYS A 19 0.02 -13.07 -6.04
N ILE A 20 -0.94 -13.89 -6.44
CA ILE A 20 -2.37 -13.64 -6.24
C ILE A 20 -3.06 -14.90 -5.72
N GLY A 21 -3.84 -14.74 -4.65
CA GLY A 21 -4.71 -15.79 -4.12
C GLY A 21 -4.05 -16.60 -3.02
N TYR A 22 -3.29 -17.61 -3.38
CA TYR A 22 -2.66 -18.56 -2.44
C TYR A 22 -1.40 -19.20 -3.05
N PRO A 23 -0.49 -19.74 -2.21
CA PRO A 23 0.72 -20.39 -2.69
C PRO A 23 0.44 -21.70 -3.41
N ASP A 24 1.17 -22.00 -4.49
CA ASP A 24 1.07 -23.28 -5.19
C ASP A 24 1.43 -24.47 -4.29
N LYS A 25 2.35 -24.25 -3.36
CA LYS A 25 2.78 -25.21 -2.35
C LYS A 25 2.52 -24.66 -0.96
N TRP A 26 1.60 -25.32 -0.24
CA TRP A 26 1.32 -25.02 1.16
C TRP A 26 2.48 -25.40 2.06
N GLU A 27 2.65 -24.65 3.17
CA GLU A 27 3.62 -24.97 4.19
C GLU A 27 3.24 -26.31 4.86
N ASP A 28 4.22 -27.20 5.00
CA ASP A 28 4.04 -28.52 5.61
C ASP A 28 4.33 -28.47 7.11
N TYR A 29 3.29 -28.54 7.90
CA TYR A 29 3.35 -28.57 9.37
C TYR A 29 3.38 -30.00 9.95
N SER A 30 3.52 -31.05 9.14
CA SER A 30 3.47 -32.45 9.58
C SER A 30 4.55 -32.81 10.61
N THR A 31 5.64 -32.08 10.65
CA THR A 31 6.73 -32.26 11.62
C THR A 31 6.60 -31.41 12.89
N LEU A 32 5.59 -30.55 12.96
CA LEU A 32 5.29 -29.77 14.16
C LEU A 32 4.51 -30.63 15.16
N ILE A 33 5.11 -30.88 16.31
CA ILE A 33 4.48 -31.66 17.37
C ILE A 33 4.04 -30.71 18.48
N ILE A 34 2.74 -30.68 18.75
CA ILE A 34 2.13 -29.95 19.86
C ILE A 34 1.44 -30.97 20.75
N ASN A 35 1.84 -31.03 22.03
CA ASN A 35 1.17 -31.91 22.99
C ASN A 35 0.01 -31.13 23.64
N GLU A 36 -1.22 -31.66 23.51
CA GLU A 36 -2.43 -31.03 24.05
C GLU A 36 -2.45 -30.90 25.57
N ASN A 37 -1.68 -31.75 26.29
CA ASN A 37 -1.57 -31.72 27.73
C ASN A 37 -0.53 -30.73 28.27
N ASP A 38 0.26 -30.13 27.39
CA ASP A 38 1.24 -29.13 27.79
C ASP A 38 0.59 -27.77 28.11
N SER A 39 1.26 -26.96 28.92
CA SER A 39 0.84 -25.59 29.13
C SER A 39 0.91 -24.78 27.83
N LEU A 40 0.09 -23.74 27.70
CA LEU A 40 0.13 -22.84 26.53
C LEU A 40 1.56 -22.32 26.27
N TYR A 41 2.33 -22.03 27.32
CA TYR A 41 3.72 -21.60 27.21
C TYR A 41 4.58 -22.66 26.51
N ALA A 42 4.48 -23.94 26.94
CA ALA A 42 5.26 -25.03 26.36
C ALA A 42 4.84 -25.33 24.90
N GLN A 43 3.54 -25.22 24.59
CA GLN A 43 3.04 -25.34 23.23
C GLN A 43 3.59 -24.23 22.31
N MET A 44 3.58 -22.98 22.78
CA MET A 44 4.15 -21.84 22.04
C MET A 44 5.67 -21.97 21.87
N GLU A 45 6.38 -22.50 22.87
CA GLU A 45 7.81 -22.79 22.76
C GLU A 45 8.10 -23.86 21.69
N SER A 46 7.27 -24.90 21.60
CA SER A 46 7.40 -25.94 20.58
C SER A 46 7.21 -25.36 19.17
N VAL A 47 6.19 -24.50 18.97
CA VAL A 47 5.98 -23.78 17.70
C VAL A 47 7.19 -22.90 17.38
N SER A 48 7.66 -22.11 18.33
CA SER A 48 8.80 -21.21 18.13
C SER A 48 10.09 -21.96 17.76
N LYS A 49 10.37 -23.09 18.41
CA LYS A 49 11.51 -23.96 18.09
C LYS A 49 11.39 -24.55 16.69
N TRP A 50 10.18 -24.98 16.29
CA TRP A 50 9.94 -25.52 14.97
C TRP A 50 10.17 -24.45 13.88
N VAL A 51 9.61 -23.25 14.05
CA VAL A 51 9.80 -22.10 13.15
C VAL A 51 11.30 -21.77 13.03
N TYR A 52 11.99 -21.67 14.17
CA TYR A 52 13.43 -21.40 14.18
C TYR A 52 14.24 -22.45 13.40
N GLN A 53 13.96 -23.75 13.60
CA GLN A 53 14.63 -24.82 12.88
C GLN A 53 14.31 -24.82 11.37
N ARG A 54 13.08 -24.46 11.00
CA ARG A 54 12.68 -24.23 9.60
C ARG A 54 13.52 -23.12 8.96
N ASP A 55 13.64 -22.00 9.64
CA ASP A 55 14.36 -20.83 9.11
C ASP A 55 15.88 -21.06 9.06
N LEU A 56 16.44 -21.80 10.02
CA LEU A 56 17.85 -22.25 9.95
C LEU A 56 18.16 -23.06 8.69
N LYS A 57 17.20 -23.85 8.20
CA LYS A 57 17.39 -24.63 6.95
C LYS A 57 17.52 -23.76 5.71
N LYS A 58 17.16 -22.48 5.78
CA LYS A 58 17.32 -21.52 4.67
C LYS A 58 18.74 -20.94 4.58
N VAL A 59 19.50 -20.99 5.66
CA VAL A 59 20.87 -20.43 5.72
C VAL A 59 21.77 -21.11 4.69
N GLY A 60 22.45 -20.31 3.89
CA GLY A 60 23.33 -20.78 2.82
C GLY A 60 22.64 -21.32 1.57
N LYS A 61 21.31 -21.17 1.47
CA LYS A 61 20.56 -21.50 0.26
C LYS A 61 20.16 -20.24 -0.51
N PRO A 62 19.88 -20.35 -1.81
CA PRO A 62 19.25 -19.28 -2.57
C PRO A 62 17.92 -18.89 -1.96
N VAL A 63 17.52 -17.63 -2.15
CA VAL A 63 16.19 -17.14 -1.74
C VAL A 63 15.10 -17.94 -2.46
N ASP A 64 14.17 -18.49 -1.69
CA ASP A 64 12.99 -19.16 -2.24
C ASP A 64 11.91 -18.12 -2.58
N LYS A 65 11.81 -17.79 -3.87
CA LYS A 65 10.81 -16.84 -4.36
C LYS A 65 9.37 -17.38 -4.39
N THR A 66 9.15 -18.65 -4.01
CA THR A 66 7.79 -19.22 -3.91
C THR A 66 7.19 -19.02 -2.52
N GLU A 67 7.98 -18.62 -1.54
CA GLU A 67 7.53 -18.40 -0.16
C GLU A 67 6.56 -17.22 -0.06
N TRP A 68 5.52 -17.39 0.76
CA TRP A 68 4.56 -16.34 1.10
C TRP A 68 4.75 -15.91 2.55
N PHE A 69 4.67 -14.61 2.83
CA PHE A 69 4.81 -14.04 4.19
C PHE A 69 3.47 -13.74 4.85
N MET A 70 2.36 -13.95 4.12
CA MET A 70 0.99 -13.84 4.62
C MET A 70 0.21 -15.10 4.28
N ASN A 71 -0.76 -15.42 5.14
CA ASN A 71 -1.68 -16.52 4.88
C ASN A 71 -2.73 -16.12 3.83
N ALA A 72 -3.23 -17.08 3.06
CA ALA A 72 -4.19 -16.82 2.00
C ALA A 72 -5.52 -16.22 2.47
N HIS A 73 -5.89 -16.36 3.74
CA HIS A 73 -7.12 -15.80 4.31
C HIS A 73 -6.96 -14.38 4.86
N GLU A 74 -5.77 -13.83 4.92
CA GLU A 74 -5.53 -12.50 5.45
C GLU A 74 -6.10 -11.43 4.51
N ILE A 75 -6.80 -10.45 5.10
CA ILE A 75 -7.33 -9.28 4.37
C ILE A 75 -6.23 -8.22 4.36
N ASN A 76 -5.20 -8.47 3.59
CA ASN A 76 -4.06 -7.58 3.44
C ASN A 76 -3.32 -7.87 2.12
N ALA A 77 -2.31 -7.06 1.82
CA ALA A 77 -1.36 -7.23 0.73
C ALA A 77 0.03 -6.82 1.22
N TYR A 78 1.08 -7.12 0.48
CA TYR A 78 2.41 -6.62 0.80
C TYR A 78 3.33 -6.53 -0.42
N TYR A 79 4.31 -5.64 -0.33
CA TYR A 79 5.50 -5.63 -1.16
C TYR A 79 6.71 -6.16 -0.36
N SER A 80 7.48 -7.06 -0.96
CA SER A 80 8.74 -7.54 -0.39
C SER A 80 9.94 -6.96 -1.16
N PRO A 81 10.72 -6.05 -0.57
CA PRO A 81 11.86 -5.43 -1.27
C PRO A 81 12.98 -6.42 -1.59
N THR A 82 13.20 -7.42 -0.75
CA THR A 82 14.25 -8.44 -0.95
C THR A 82 13.89 -9.47 -2.02
N GLN A 83 12.59 -9.66 -2.30
CA GLN A 83 12.11 -10.53 -3.37
C GLN A 83 11.68 -9.74 -4.61
N ASN A 84 11.53 -8.43 -4.49
CA ASN A 84 10.93 -7.53 -5.47
C ASN A 84 9.60 -8.07 -5.98
N GLU A 85 8.67 -8.29 -5.07
CA GLU A 85 7.36 -8.89 -5.35
C GLU A 85 6.21 -8.16 -4.66
N ILE A 86 5.04 -8.21 -5.28
CA ILE A 86 3.75 -7.80 -4.69
C ILE A 86 2.86 -9.03 -4.52
N VAL A 87 2.18 -9.11 -3.37
CA VAL A 87 1.40 -10.29 -3.00
C VAL A 87 0.02 -9.89 -2.51
N PHE A 88 -1.02 -10.54 -3.07
CA PHE A 88 -2.43 -10.30 -2.77
C PHE A 88 -3.09 -11.60 -2.36
N PRO A 89 -3.16 -11.93 -1.04
CA PRO A 89 -3.88 -13.08 -0.53
C PRO A 89 -5.36 -13.11 -0.97
N ALA A 90 -5.94 -14.30 -1.09
CA ALA A 90 -7.35 -14.46 -1.46
C ALA A 90 -8.31 -13.68 -0.55
N GLY A 91 -7.95 -13.52 0.73
CA GLY A 91 -8.75 -12.81 1.72
C GLY A 91 -9.08 -11.36 1.35
N ILE A 92 -8.19 -10.64 0.64
CA ILE A 92 -8.46 -9.26 0.21
C ILE A 92 -9.27 -9.18 -1.09
N LEU A 93 -9.34 -10.26 -1.88
CA LEU A 93 -9.98 -10.29 -3.19
C LEU A 93 -11.50 -10.45 -3.08
N GLN A 94 -12.11 -9.69 -2.21
CA GLN A 94 -13.55 -9.66 -1.96
C GLN A 94 -14.03 -8.25 -1.61
N PHE A 95 -15.33 -8.06 -1.62
CA PHE A 95 -15.94 -6.80 -1.20
C PHE A 95 -15.50 -6.41 0.23
N PRO A 96 -15.15 -5.14 0.51
CA PRO A 96 -15.29 -3.95 -0.34
C PRO A 96 -14.12 -3.66 -1.28
N PHE A 97 -13.05 -4.45 -1.29
CA PHE A 97 -11.86 -4.21 -2.11
C PHE A 97 -12.08 -4.57 -3.59
N TYR A 98 -12.75 -5.70 -3.83
CA TYR A 98 -12.98 -6.23 -5.17
C TYR A 98 -14.35 -6.87 -5.30
N ASP A 99 -15.07 -6.54 -6.40
CA ASP A 99 -16.33 -7.15 -6.77
C ASP A 99 -16.46 -7.20 -8.30
N LEU A 100 -16.24 -8.38 -8.85
CA LEU A 100 -16.28 -8.60 -10.30
C LEU A 100 -17.70 -8.47 -10.88
N LYS A 101 -18.73 -8.84 -10.11
CA LYS A 101 -20.08 -9.06 -10.65
C LYS A 101 -20.96 -7.81 -10.56
N ASN A 102 -20.91 -7.09 -9.46
CA ASN A 102 -21.91 -6.08 -9.13
C ASN A 102 -21.38 -4.65 -9.17
N SER A 103 -20.04 -4.48 -9.19
CA SER A 103 -19.42 -3.17 -9.14
C SER A 103 -18.90 -2.71 -10.51
N GLY A 104 -18.96 -1.42 -10.74
CA GLY A 104 -18.35 -0.82 -11.92
C GLY A 104 -16.81 -0.71 -11.80
N PRO A 105 -16.12 -0.40 -12.90
CA PRO A 105 -14.66 -0.23 -12.89
C PRO A 105 -14.19 0.77 -11.83
N GLY A 106 -14.86 1.90 -11.67
CA GLY A 106 -14.51 2.89 -10.67
C GLY A 106 -14.40 2.31 -9.26
N VAL A 107 -15.30 1.40 -8.88
CA VAL A 107 -15.26 0.75 -7.55
C VAL A 107 -14.04 -0.14 -7.40
N ASN A 108 -13.76 -1.00 -8.38
CA ASN A 108 -12.64 -1.95 -8.30
C ASN A 108 -11.28 -1.25 -8.41
N PHE A 109 -11.15 -0.25 -9.28
CA PHE A 109 -9.92 0.54 -9.37
C PHE A 109 -9.71 1.39 -8.11
N GLY A 110 -10.78 1.92 -7.49
CA GLY A 110 -10.70 2.67 -6.22
C GLY A 110 -10.53 1.79 -4.97
N GLY A 111 -10.84 0.50 -5.08
CA GLY A 111 -10.60 -0.52 -4.06
C GLY A 111 -9.26 -1.23 -4.26
N ILE A 112 -9.31 -2.45 -4.80
CA ILE A 112 -8.11 -3.28 -5.00
C ILE A 112 -7.09 -2.61 -5.94
N GLY A 113 -7.53 -1.82 -6.91
CA GLY A 113 -6.63 -1.09 -7.82
C GLY A 113 -5.70 -0.14 -7.07
N VAL A 114 -6.23 0.61 -6.08
CA VAL A 114 -5.39 1.47 -5.23
C VAL A 114 -4.45 0.64 -4.38
N VAL A 115 -4.87 -0.51 -3.84
CA VAL A 115 -3.98 -1.41 -3.09
C VAL A 115 -2.85 -1.92 -3.99
N ILE A 116 -3.14 -2.33 -5.22
CA ILE A 116 -2.11 -2.75 -6.19
C ILE A 116 -1.10 -1.62 -6.44
N GLY A 117 -1.60 -0.40 -6.69
CA GLY A 117 -0.73 0.76 -6.89
C GLY A 117 0.09 1.13 -5.65
N HIS A 118 -0.47 0.92 -4.43
CA HIS A 118 0.19 1.10 -3.15
C HIS A 118 1.38 0.12 -3.01
N GLU A 119 1.17 -1.17 -3.24
CA GLU A 119 2.24 -2.18 -3.15
C GLU A 119 3.33 -1.95 -4.21
N ILE A 120 2.97 -1.59 -5.43
CA ILE A 120 3.96 -1.20 -6.46
C ILE A 120 4.77 0.02 -5.98
N THR A 121 4.12 1.00 -5.37
CA THR A 121 4.78 2.24 -4.89
C THR A 121 5.76 1.96 -3.76
N HIS A 122 5.54 0.94 -2.93
CA HIS A 122 6.51 0.50 -1.92
C HIS A 122 7.86 0.09 -2.53
N GLY A 123 7.89 -0.37 -3.78
CA GLY A 123 9.14 -0.58 -4.51
C GLY A 123 9.98 0.69 -4.72
N PHE A 124 9.36 1.87 -4.59
CA PHE A 124 9.94 3.17 -4.93
C PHE A 124 9.81 4.22 -3.82
N ASP A 125 9.28 3.86 -2.65
CA ASP A 125 9.24 4.72 -1.46
C ASP A 125 10.63 4.89 -0.83
N VAL A 126 10.72 5.56 0.34
CA VAL A 126 12.00 5.82 1.00
C VAL A 126 12.75 4.57 1.45
N ALA A 127 12.05 3.47 1.71
CA ALA A 127 12.62 2.18 2.08
C ALA A 127 12.95 1.34 0.82
N GLY A 128 11.96 1.13 -0.04
CA GLY A 128 12.09 0.33 -1.26
C GLY A 128 13.09 0.91 -2.26
N ALA A 129 13.25 2.24 -2.30
CA ALA A 129 14.24 2.91 -3.11
C ALA A 129 15.70 2.49 -2.82
N SER A 130 15.95 1.85 -1.66
CA SER A 130 17.27 1.32 -1.28
C SER A 130 17.59 -0.05 -1.88
N PHE A 131 16.62 -0.70 -2.56
CA PHE A 131 16.77 -2.02 -3.16
C PHE A 131 16.67 -1.94 -4.67
N ASP A 132 17.54 -2.68 -5.38
CA ASP A 132 17.44 -2.84 -6.84
C ASP A 132 16.34 -3.86 -7.23
N GLY A 133 16.16 -4.07 -8.53
CA GLY A 133 15.17 -5.01 -9.07
C GLY A 133 15.44 -6.49 -8.77
N ASP A 134 16.64 -6.83 -8.29
CA ASP A 134 17.03 -8.18 -7.89
C ASP A 134 16.91 -8.41 -6.39
N GLY A 135 16.47 -7.38 -5.64
CA GLY A 135 16.27 -7.43 -4.18
C GLY A 135 17.54 -7.16 -3.38
N ASN A 136 18.61 -6.66 -3.99
CA ASN A 136 19.82 -6.32 -3.29
C ASN A 136 19.81 -4.87 -2.82
N VAL A 137 20.37 -4.63 -1.62
CA VAL A 137 20.60 -3.27 -1.13
C VAL A 137 21.62 -2.58 -2.03
N LYS A 138 21.15 -1.60 -2.81
CA LYS A 138 21.98 -0.93 -3.82
C LYS A 138 21.42 0.45 -4.13
N ASN A 139 22.29 1.46 -4.08
CA ASN A 139 21.93 2.78 -4.57
C ASN A 139 21.91 2.79 -6.11
N TRP A 140 20.73 2.93 -6.70
CA TRP A 140 20.52 3.04 -8.13
C TRP A 140 20.04 4.43 -8.58
N TRP A 141 19.84 5.34 -7.64
CA TRP A 141 19.44 6.72 -7.90
C TRP A 141 20.66 7.58 -8.30
N SER A 142 20.44 8.55 -9.18
CA SER A 142 21.38 9.66 -9.27
C SER A 142 21.32 10.53 -8.02
N ALA A 143 22.43 11.12 -7.58
CA ALA A 143 22.47 11.95 -6.39
C ALA A 143 21.45 13.11 -6.46
N ARG A 144 21.30 13.72 -7.65
CA ARG A 144 20.37 14.83 -7.90
C ARG A 144 18.89 14.38 -7.77
N ASP A 145 18.56 13.21 -8.30
CA ASP A 145 17.18 12.71 -8.22
C ASP A 145 16.83 12.30 -6.79
N LYS A 146 17.77 11.68 -6.08
CA LYS A 146 17.61 11.35 -4.66
C LYS A 146 17.36 12.60 -3.82
N GLU A 147 18.15 13.67 -4.02
CA GLU A 147 17.95 14.92 -3.32
C GLU A 147 16.55 15.51 -3.58
N LYS A 148 16.10 15.52 -4.83
CA LYS A 148 14.75 16.00 -5.17
C LYS A 148 13.65 15.16 -4.51
N PHE A 149 13.82 13.85 -4.52
CA PHE A 149 12.91 12.93 -3.86
C PHE A 149 12.83 13.21 -2.37
N ASP A 150 13.98 13.37 -1.70
CA ASP A 150 14.05 13.67 -0.26
C ASP A 150 13.39 15.01 0.10
N ILE A 151 13.53 16.03 -0.76
CA ILE A 151 12.85 17.32 -0.57
C ILE A 151 11.33 17.16 -0.60
N VAL A 152 10.81 16.38 -1.55
CA VAL A 152 9.36 16.22 -1.73
C VAL A 152 8.78 15.33 -0.62
N THR A 153 9.44 14.23 -0.30
CA THR A 153 9.00 13.30 0.76
C THR A 153 9.04 13.95 2.14
N LYS A 154 10.03 14.82 2.40
CA LYS A 154 10.06 15.62 3.62
C LYS A 154 8.87 16.58 3.73
N LYS A 155 8.38 17.16 2.63
CA LYS A 155 7.14 17.97 2.65
C LYS A 155 5.93 17.13 3.02
N LEU A 156 5.83 15.90 2.52
CA LEU A 156 4.75 14.99 2.86
C LEU A 156 4.79 14.62 4.34
N SER A 157 5.96 14.24 4.87
CA SER A 157 6.17 13.99 6.29
C SER A 157 5.74 15.17 7.16
N GLN A 158 6.15 16.38 6.80
CA GLN A 158 5.77 17.60 7.53
C GLN A 158 4.27 17.91 7.44
N GLU A 159 3.61 17.55 6.36
CA GLU A 159 2.16 17.73 6.21
C GLU A 159 1.41 16.76 7.13
N PHE A 160 1.76 15.48 7.10
CA PHE A 160 1.11 14.48 7.96
C PHE A 160 1.38 14.75 9.45
N SER A 161 2.54 15.28 9.81
CA SER A 161 2.85 15.67 11.19
C SER A 161 1.97 16.79 11.76
N LYS A 162 1.15 17.46 10.92
CA LYS A 162 0.17 18.46 11.37
C LYS A 162 -1.18 17.87 11.72
N TYR A 163 -1.44 16.62 11.38
CA TYR A 163 -2.72 15.98 11.62
C TYR A 163 -2.82 15.52 13.07
N SER A 164 -3.82 16.03 13.78
CA SER A 164 -4.07 15.74 15.19
C SER A 164 -5.18 14.69 15.32
N VAL A 165 -4.94 13.68 16.15
CA VAL A 165 -5.93 12.64 16.51
C VAL A 165 -6.63 12.94 17.84
N ALA A 166 -6.01 13.76 18.70
CA ALA A 166 -6.54 14.24 19.97
C ALA A 166 -5.75 15.49 20.40
N PRO A 167 -6.20 16.26 21.41
CA PRO A 167 -5.44 17.38 21.92
C PRO A 167 -3.99 17.00 22.22
N ASN A 168 -3.03 17.72 21.59
CA ASN A 168 -1.60 17.50 21.71
C ASN A 168 -1.07 16.12 21.26
N ILE A 169 -1.84 15.34 20.50
CA ILE A 169 -1.44 14.06 19.94
C ILE A 169 -1.54 14.14 18.42
N PHE A 170 -0.39 14.05 17.75
CA PHE A 170 -0.28 14.19 16.31
C PHE A 170 0.23 12.90 15.67
N VAL A 171 -0.03 12.75 14.37
CA VAL A 171 0.59 11.72 13.53
C VAL A 171 2.10 11.98 13.50
N ASN A 172 2.91 10.93 13.63
CA ASN A 172 4.33 11.02 13.35
C ASN A 172 4.55 10.85 11.83
N GLY A 173 4.57 11.95 11.10
CA GLY A 173 4.68 11.93 9.64
C GLY A 173 6.01 11.37 9.12
N GLU A 174 7.06 11.30 9.92
CA GLU A 174 8.31 10.63 9.55
C GLU A 174 8.18 9.11 9.70
N PHE A 175 7.60 8.64 10.79
CA PHE A 175 7.33 7.22 11.04
C PHE A 175 6.35 6.62 10.02
N THR A 176 5.36 7.41 9.58
CA THR A 176 4.32 6.97 8.62
C THR A 176 4.66 7.32 7.16
N LEU A 177 5.88 7.77 6.86
CA LEU A 177 6.21 8.33 5.55
C LEU A 177 6.14 7.34 4.41
N THR A 178 6.64 6.12 4.59
CA THR A 178 6.59 5.04 3.58
C THR A 178 5.15 4.77 3.14
N GLU A 179 4.27 4.62 4.11
CA GLU A 179 2.85 4.34 3.89
C GLU A 179 2.12 5.51 3.22
N ASN A 180 2.43 6.73 3.65
CA ASN A 180 1.83 7.94 3.06
C ASN A 180 2.29 8.15 1.60
N ILE A 181 3.52 7.78 1.28
CA ILE A 181 4.03 7.77 -0.10
C ILE A 181 3.30 6.71 -0.92
N ALA A 182 3.16 5.50 -0.37
CA ALA A 182 2.51 4.39 -1.03
C ALA A 182 1.02 4.67 -1.31
N ASP A 183 0.30 5.27 -0.35
CA ASP A 183 -1.08 5.72 -0.55
C ASP A 183 -1.20 6.78 -1.66
N LEU A 184 -0.35 7.79 -1.65
CA LEU A 184 -0.40 8.86 -2.66
C LEU A 184 -0.05 8.34 -4.06
N GLY A 185 0.97 7.49 -4.16
CA GLY A 185 1.34 6.82 -5.41
C GLY A 185 0.23 5.89 -5.89
N GLY A 186 -0.28 5.04 -5.00
CA GLY A 186 -1.33 4.08 -5.28
C GLY A 186 -2.60 4.70 -5.84
N VAL A 187 -3.08 5.78 -5.21
CA VAL A 187 -4.28 6.51 -5.68
C VAL A 187 -4.05 7.12 -7.06
N ASN A 188 -2.90 7.76 -7.31
CA ASN A 188 -2.62 8.37 -8.61
C ASN A 188 -2.48 7.31 -9.72
N ILE A 189 -1.71 6.26 -9.50
CA ILE A 189 -1.50 5.16 -10.46
C ILE A 189 -2.84 4.49 -10.80
N ALA A 190 -3.63 4.12 -9.78
CA ALA A 190 -4.91 3.46 -10.00
C ALA A 190 -5.94 4.36 -10.69
N PHE A 191 -5.93 5.66 -10.40
CA PHE A 191 -6.82 6.61 -11.08
C PHE A 191 -6.43 6.81 -12.55
N ASP A 192 -5.15 6.86 -12.87
CA ASP A 192 -4.69 6.92 -14.25
C ASP A 192 -5.02 5.62 -15.00
N ALA A 193 -4.83 4.47 -14.35
CA ALA A 193 -5.22 3.17 -14.91
C ALA A 193 -6.73 3.08 -15.17
N LEU A 194 -7.59 3.61 -14.27
CA LEU A 194 -9.02 3.71 -14.52
C LEU A 194 -9.33 4.56 -15.76
N LYS A 195 -8.66 5.69 -15.93
CA LYS A 195 -8.90 6.56 -17.11
C LYS A 195 -8.50 5.84 -18.41
N MET A 196 -7.36 5.13 -18.40
CA MET A 196 -6.93 4.33 -19.55
C MET A 196 -7.96 3.24 -19.85
N TYR A 197 -8.39 2.48 -18.84
CA TYR A 197 -9.39 1.44 -19.00
C TYR A 197 -10.71 1.97 -19.57
N LEU A 198 -11.21 3.10 -19.07
CA LEU A 198 -12.46 3.69 -19.54
C LEU A 198 -12.33 4.29 -20.96
N ASN A 199 -11.14 4.69 -21.37
CA ASN A 199 -10.87 5.11 -22.75
C ASN A 199 -10.91 3.92 -23.72
N ASP A 200 -10.33 2.78 -23.30
CA ASP A 200 -10.30 1.54 -24.11
C ASP A 200 -11.66 0.81 -24.10
N HIS A 201 -12.47 1.04 -23.05
CA HIS A 201 -13.78 0.43 -22.82
C HIS A 201 -14.86 1.49 -22.55
N PRO A 202 -15.21 2.34 -23.54
CA PRO A 202 -16.17 3.44 -23.36
C PRO A 202 -17.57 2.96 -22.93
N GLU A 203 -17.97 1.74 -23.31
CA GLU A 203 -19.21 1.10 -22.88
C GLU A 203 -19.28 0.85 -21.36
N ARG A 204 -18.13 0.83 -20.68
CA ARG A 204 -18.04 0.68 -19.22
C ARG A 204 -18.06 2.00 -18.47
N ASN A 205 -17.98 3.13 -19.17
CA ASN A 205 -18.03 4.47 -18.58
C ASN A 205 -19.49 4.92 -18.31
N VAL A 206 -20.21 4.13 -17.54
CA VAL A 206 -21.62 4.34 -17.22
C VAL A 206 -21.79 4.97 -15.83
N ILE A 207 -22.93 5.67 -15.66
CA ILE A 207 -23.36 6.17 -14.35
C ILE A 207 -24.01 5.03 -13.57
N ILE A 208 -23.61 4.84 -12.32
CA ILE A 208 -24.16 3.85 -11.39
C ILE A 208 -24.65 4.61 -10.16
N ASP A 209 -25.91 4.42 -9.77
CA ASP A 209 -26.55 5.10 -8.62
C ASP A 209 -26.38 6.62 -8.61
N GLY A 210 -26.36 7.23 -9.80
CA GLY A 210 -26.18 8.67 -9.98
C GLY A 210 -24.73 9.16 -9.98
N TYR A 211 -23.75 8.28 -9.83
CA TYR A 211 -22.32 8.62 -9.77
C TYR A 211 -21.57 8.19 -11.03
N LYS A 212 -20.65 9.05 -11.49
CA LYS A 212 -19.69 8.75 -12.55
C LYS A 212 -18.60 7.81 -12.04
N GLN A 213 -17.95 7.07 -12.93
CA GLN A 213 -16.87 6.12 -12.56
C GLN A 213 -15.73 6.78 -11.76
N ASN A 214 -15.33 8.01 -12.10
CA ASN A 214 -14.32 8.77 -11.36
C ASN A 214 -14.76 9.10 -9.92
N GLN A 215 -16.06 9.38 -9.72
CA GLN A 215 -16.59 9.63 -8.37
C GLN A 215 -16.63 8.33 -7.56
N LEU A 216 -17.08 7.23 -8.18
CA LEU A 216 -17.10 5.90 -7.58
C LEU A 216 -15.69 5.46 -7.15
N PHE A 217 -14.65 5.80 -7.92
CA PHE A 217 -13.26 5.52 -7.57
C PHE A 217 -12.87 6.12 -6.21
N PHE A 218 -13.05 7.41 -6.03
CA PHE A 218 -12.67 8.07 -4.77
C PHE A 218 -13.58 7.68 -3.60
N MET A 219 -14.85 7.40 -3.88
CA MET A 219 -15.79 6.88 -2.86
C MET A 219 -15.41 5.48 -2.42
N SER A 220 -14.99 4.61 -3.35
CA SER A 220 -14.50 3.26 -3.04
C SER A 220 -13.21 3.31 -2.22
N PHE A 221 -12.26 4.16 -2.61
CA PHE A 221 -11.04 4.39 -1.82
C PHE A 221 -11.36 4.81 -0.39
N ALA A 222 -12.29 5.75 -0.20
CA ALA A 222 -12.71 6.15 1.14
C ALA A 222 -13.40 5.00 1.90
N ARG A 223 -14.15 4.15 1.20
CA ARG A 223 -14.90 3.05 1.79
C ARG A 223 -14.00 1.95 2.35
N ILE A 224 -12.93 1.57 1.66
CA ILE A 224 -12.02 0.51 2.16
C ILE A 224 -11.33 0.89 3.47
N TRP A 225 -11.25 2.19 3.77
CA TRP A 225 -10.67 2.73 5.01
C TRP A 225 -11.72 3.11 6.07
N HIS A 226 -13.01 2.84 5.79
CA HIS A 226 -14.09 3.20 6.70
C HIS A 226 -14.06 2.31 7.95
N GLN A 227 -13.73 2.90 9.09
CA GLN A 227 -13.69 2.21 10.39
C GLN A 227 -14.13 3.15 11.52
N LYS A 228 -14.48 2.54 12.64
CA LYS A 228 -14.75 3.23 13.90
C LYS A 228 -13.83 2.68 14.98
N THR A 229 -13.12 3.57 15.67
CA THR A 229 -12.14 3.22 16.70
C THR A 229 -12.45 3.95 17.99
N THR A 230 -11.94 3.44 19.14
CA THR A 230 -11.94 4.20 20.38
C THR A 230 -10.80 5.23 20.38
N ASP A 231 -10.93 6.24 21.23
CA ASP A 231 -9.88 7.27 21.38
C ASP A 231 -8.57 6.67 21.91
N GLU A 232 -8.64 5.69 22.81
CA GLU A 232 -7.50 4.99 23.38
C GLU A 232 -6.77 4.18 22.32
N TYR A 233 -7.50 3.45 21.46
CA TYR A 233 -6.93 2.73 20.35
C TYR A 233 -6.21 3.68 19.39
N LEU A 234 -6.84 4.79 19.03
CA LEU A 234 -6.28 5.79 18.12
C LEU A 234 -5.00 6.44 18.67
N LYS A 235 -4.97 6.76 19.98
CA LYS A 235 -3.78 7.27 20.67
C LYS A 235 -2.62 6.27 20.73
N ASN A 236 -2.95 4.98 20.79
CA ASN A 236 -1.93 3.92 20.72
C ASN A 236 -1.43 3.73 19.30
N LEU A 237 -2.33 3.70 18.32
CA LEU A 237 -2.03 3.50 16.90
C LEU A 237 -0.95 4.47 16.40
N VAL A 238 -1.08 5.77 16.67
CA VAL A 238 -0.11 6.78 16.22
C VAL A 238 1.29 6.63 16.82
N LYS A 239 1.45 5.78 17.84
CA LYS A 239 2.76 5.50 18.48
C LYS A 239 3.39 4.19 18.01
N THR A 240 2.58 3.24 17.55
CA THR A 240 3.00 1.85 17.35
C THR A 240 2.84 1.37 15.90
N ASP A 241 2.00 2.03 15.10
CA ASP A 241 1.73 1.63 13.72
C ASP A 241 2.41 2.58 12.74
N SER A 242 3.10 2.02 11.76
CA SER A 242 3.73 2.77 10.67
C SER A 242 2.71 3.35 9.68
N HIS A 243 1.43 2.99 9.79
CA HIS A 243 0.36 3.57 8.99
C HIS A 243 -0.25 4.78 9.69
N SER A 244 -0.57 5.80 8.91
CA SER A 244 -1.43 6.88 9.39
C SER A 244 -2.84 6.36 9.70
N PRO A 245 -3.55 6.94 10.69
CA PRO A 245 -4.95 6.59 10.92
C PRO A 245 -5.80 6.69 9.65
N SER A 246 -6.74 5.78 9.45
CA SER A 246 -7.53 5.63 8.22
C SER A 246 -8.17 6.93 7.73
N TYR A 247 -8.63 7.79 8.64
CA TYR A 247 -9.13 9.11 8.29
C TYR A 247 -8.10 9.96 7.53
N PHE A 248 -6.82 9.89 7.92
CA PHE A 248 -5.74 10.65 7.28
C PHE A 248 -5.17 9.94 6.06
N ARG A 249 -5.19 8.59 6.02
CA ARG A 249 -4.88 7.85 4.79
C ARG A 249 -5.77 8.30 3.63
N VAL A 250 -7.06 8.56 3.90
CA VAL A 250 -8.00 9.08 2.88
C VAL A 250 -7.80 10.59 2.69
N ASN A 251 -8.12 11.38 3.70
CA ASN A 251 -8.24 12.84 3.52
C ASN A 251 -6.88 13.52 3.33
N GLY A 252 -5.84 13.07 4.04
CA GLY A 252 -4.47 13.58 3.89
C GLY A 252 -3.85 13.26 2.54
N THR A 253 -4.24 12.12 1.95
CA THR A 253 -3.81 11.73 0.60
C THR A 253 -4.58 12.52 -0.46
N LEU A 254 -5.92 12.54 -0.40
CA LEU A 254 -6.78 13.10 -1.45
C LEU A 254 -6.57 14.60 -1.68
N ILE A 255 -6.21 15.36 -0.66
CA ILE A 255 -5.90 16.80 -0.83
C ILE A 255 -4.71 17.06 -1.75
N ASN A 256 -3.88 16.04 -2.03
CA ASN A 256 -2.73 16.12 -2.93
C ASN A 256 -3.02 15.54 -4.32
N VAL A 257 -4.20 14.95 -4.56
CA VAL A 257 -4.55 14.25 -5.80
C VAL A 257 -5.33 15.17 -6.74
N ASP A 258 -4.73 15.54 -7.88
CA ASP A 258 -5.38 16.41 -8.89
C ASP A 258 -6.68 15.81 -9.42
N GLY A 259 -6.71 14.48 -9.63
CA GLY A 259 -7.89 13.75 -10.07
C GLY A 259 -9.09 13.91 -9.13
N PHE A 260 -8.85 13.94 -7.81
CA PHE A 260 -9.88 14.20 -6.81
C PHE A 260 -10.48 15.61 -6.96
N HIS A 261 -9.62 16.62 -7.00
CA HIS A 261 -10.07 18.00 -7.14
C HIS A 261 -10.86 18.24 -8.43
N ASN A 262 -10.39 17.66 -9.53
CA ASN A 262 -11.07 17.77 -10.82
C ASN A 262 -12.42 17.01 -10.85
N THR A 263 -12.50 15.85 -10.20
CA THR A 263 -13.71 15.02 -10.15
C THR A 263 -14.83 15.68 -9.36
N PHE A 264 -14.49 16.34 -8.25
CA PHE A 264 -15.47 16.97 -7.36
C PHE A 264 -15.55 18.49 -7.48
N ASN A 265 -14.81 19.10 -8.44
CA ASN A 265 -14.75 20.54 -8.65
C ASN A 265 -14.48 21.32 -7.36
N THR A 266 -13.55 20.84 -6.54
CA THR A 266 -13.25 21.48 -5.26
C THR A 266 -12.72 22.89 -5.45
N LYS A 267 -13.13 23.79 -4.58
CA LYS A 267 -12.80 25.21 -4.63
C LYS A 267 -12.37 25.74 -3.26
N GLN A 268 -11.79 26.91 -3.25
CA GLN A 268 -11.43 27.60 -2.01
C GLN A 268 -12.65 27.72 -1.07
N GLY A 269 -12.45 27.31 0.18
CA GLY A 269 -13.50 27.20 1.21
C GLY A 269 -13.98 25.76 1.46
N ASP A 270 -13.76 24.82 0.55
CA ASP A 270 -14.06 23.40 0.80
C ASP A 270 -13.01 22.79 1.74
N LYS A 271 -13.44 21.91 2.65
CA LYS A 271 -12.56 21.31 3.69
C LYS A 271 -11.36 20.57 3.13
N LEU A 272 -11.50 19.93 1.98
CA LEU A 272 -10.43 19.16 1.33
C LEU A 272 -9.80 19.92 0.15
N TYR A 273 -10.08 21.23 0.01
CA TYR A 273 -9.42 22.02 -1.02
C TYR A 273 -7.97 22.30 -0.67
N LYS A 274 -7.10 22.07 -1.63
CA LYS A 274 -5.69 22.48 -1.57
C LYS A 274 -5.30 23.10 -2.91
N GLU A 275 -4.70 24.29 -2.86
CA GLU A 275 -4.28 25.00 -4.04
C GLU A 275 -3.29 24.18 -4.86
N PHE A 276 -3.42 24.13 -6.17
CA PHE A 276 -2.65 23.30 -7.10
C PHE A 276 -1.13 23.38 -6.88
N LYS A 277 -0.58 24.58 -6.71
CA LYS A 277 0.86 24.79 -6.47
C LYS A 277 1.38 24.24 -5.14
N ASN A 278 0.48 23.97 -4.19
CA ASN A 278 0.81 23.48 -2.86
C ASN A 278 0.62 21.96 -2.74
N ARG A 279 0.03 21.29 -3.75
CA ARG A 279 -0.15 19.84 -3.75
C ARG A 279 1.19 19.15 -3.89
N ILE A 280 1.39 18.11 -3.10
CA ILE A 280 2.60 17.32 -3.11
C ILE A 280 2.48 16.26 -4.21
N ARG A 281 3.46 16.21 -5.09
CA ARG A 281 3.59 15.20 -6.14
C ARG A 281 4.96 14.57 -6.00
N ILE A 282 4.99 13.25 -5.86
CA ILE A 282 6.24 12.51 -5.65
C ILE A 282 6.83 12.10 -7.00
N TRP A 283 5.97 11.74 -7.94
CA TRP A 283 6.32 11.30 -9.29
C TRP A 283 5.74 12.22 -10.36
#